data_cafcd2f5c56acab75911591a5d960816
#
_entry.id   cafcd2f5c56acab75911591a5d960816
#
_cell.length_a   1.000
_cell.length_b   1.000
_cell.length_c   1.000
_cell.angle_alpha   90.00
_cell.angle_beta   90.00
_cell.angle_gamma   90.00
#
_symmetry.space_group_name_H-M   'P 1'
#
loop_
_entity.id
_entity.type
_entity.pdbx_description
1 polymer ?
#
loop_
_entity_poly.entity_id
_entity_poly.type
_entity_poly.pdbx_seq_one_letter_code
_entity_poly.pdbx_strand_id
1 'polypeptide(L)'
;MPEHDRRDRLTYLDHAATTPLRPAARDAMLPWLGERFGNPSGDHRVARAARQAVDEARDLVAAVLGCRPGDVVFTSGGTEADNMAVRGVHAARPGPVLCSAIEHDAVRNPVRSVGGTTVAVDARGVLDLDALGAALTPDLTLLAVMTANNEIGVIQPLAEAAELVRRRAPRAVVHTDAVQAASWLDLAVVVAGADLIAVSSHKVGGPQGVGALVARPGAPLRPLLLGGGQERELRSGTHNVAGIVGMAAALRAAAAERNAAATRVGALRDRLAEGLLAAVPGAVETGVGEGAPRLPGTLHLC
;
A
#
# COMPACT_ATOMS: atom_id res chain seq x y z
N MET A 1 -35.67 8.38 -19.16
CA MET A 1 -35.43 8.03 -17.74
C MET A 1 -36.16 9.07 -16.90
N PRO A 2 -37.12 8.70 -16.04
CA PRO A 2 -37.86 9.65 -15.21
C PRO A 2 -36.94 10.33 -14.20
N GLU A 3 -37.20 11.60 -13.95
CA GLU A 3 -36.44 12.54 -13.10
C GLU A 3 -36.34 12.11 -11.61
N HIS A 4 -37.11 11.10 -11.18
CA HIS A 4 -37.12 10.58 -9.81
C HIS A 4 -35.91 9.69 -9.45
N ASP A 5 -35.18 9.16 -10.43
CA ASP A 5 -34.05 8.23 -10.21
C ASP A 5 -32.71 8.93 -9.89
N ARG A 6 -32.66 10.27 -9.92
CA ARG A 6 -31.43 11.04 -9.63
C ARG A 6 -31.27 11.43 -8.17
N ARG A 7 -32.35 11.46 -7.36
CA ARG A 7 -32.30 11.98 -5.98
C ARG A 7 -31.82 10.97 -4.94
N ASP A 8 -31.85 9.67 -5.27
CA ASP A 8 -31.45 8.59 -4.34
C ASP A 8 -30.09 7.97 -4.65
N ARG A 9 -29.32 8.53 -5.58
CA ARG A 9 -27.97 8.02 -5.84
C ARG A 9 -27.01 8.56 -4.78
N LEU A 10 -26.60 7.66 -3.86
CA LEU A 10 -25.53 7.94 -2.92
C LEU A 10 -24.27 8.42 -3.65
N THR A 11 -23.78 9.61 -3.29
CA THR A 11 -22.49 10.10 -3.74
C THR A 11 -21.44 9.72 -2.71
N TYR A 12 -20.61 8.72 -3.03
CA TYR A 12 -19.54 8.27 -2.16
C TYR A 12 -18.22 8.95 -2.54
N LEU A 13 -17.63 9.71 -1.64
CA LEU A 13 -16.39 10.47 -1.85
C LEU A 13 -15.22 10.01 -0.99
N ASP A 14 -15.43 9.04 -0.09
CA ASP A 14 -14.40 8.54 0.82
C ASP A 14 -13.63 7.34 0.26
N HIS A 15 -13.12 7.47 -0.98
CA HIS A 15 -12.34 6.42 -1.63
C HIS A 15 -10.98 6.17 -0.96
N ALA A 16 -10.52 7.08 -0.12
CA ALA A 16 -9.34 6.89 0.72
C ALA A 16 -9.56 5.85 1.83
N ALA A 17 -10.79 5.72 2.35
CA ALA A 17 -11.14 4.70 3.34
C ALA A 17 -11.32 3.31 2.71
N THR A 18 -12.09 3.23 1.63
CA THR A 18 -12.27 1.99 0.83
C THR A 18 -12.84 2.32 -0.54
N THR A 19 -12.77 1.40 -1.48
CA THR A 19 -13.32 1.60 -2.83
C THR A 19 -14.36 0.53 -3.17
N PRO A 20 -15.34 0.84 -4.05
CA PRO A 20 -16.23 -0.18 -4.60
C PRO A 20 -15.44 -1.27 -5.33
N LEU A 21 -15.94 -2.51 -5.24
CA LEU A 21 -15.35 -3.64 -5.95
C LEU A 21 -15.48 -3.44 -7.48
N ARG A 22 -14.36 -3.47 -8.19
CA ARG A 22 -14.34 -3.38 -9.66
C ARG A 22 -15.02 -4.59 -10.30
N PRO A 23 -15.75 -4.42 -11.41
CA PRO A 23 -16.33 -5.55 -12.15
C PRO A 23 -15.28 -6.62 -12.49
N ALA A 24 -14.10 -6.23 -12.96
CA ALA A 24 -13.01 -7.16 -13.29
C ALA A 24 -12.57 -8.00 -12.08
N ALA A 25 -12.51 -7.42 -10.89
CA ALA A 25 -12.18 -8.14 -9.65
C ALA A 25 -13.29 -9.11 -9.26
N ARG A 26 -14.55 -8.64 -9.28
CA ARG A 26 -15.72 -9.49 -9.01
C ARG A 26 -15.77 -10.72 -9.94
N ASP A 27 -15.65 -10.48 -11.24
CA ASP A 27 -15.76 -11.53 -12.24
C ASP A 27 -14.62 -12.55 -12.13
N ALA A 28 -13.42 -12.12 -11.76
CA ALA A 28 -12.29 -12.99 -11.46
C ALA A 28 -12.50 -13.82 -10.19
N MET A 29 -13.17 -13.28 -9.17
CA MET A 29 -13.46 -13.98 -7.90
C MET A 29 -14.57 -15.01 -8.01
N LEU A 30 -15.64 -14.72 -8.76
CA LEU A 30 -16.86 -15.50 -8.78
C LEU A 30 -16.64 -17.01 -8.99
N PRO A 31 -15.81 -17.50 -9.91
CA PRO A 31 -15.56 -18.93 -10.07
C PRO A 31 -14.98 -19.59 -8.81
N TRP A 32 -14.17 -18.84 -8.02
CA TRP A 32 -13.50 -19.34 -6.81
C TRP A 32 -14.36 -19.28 -5.55
N LEU A 33 -15.50 -18.63 -5.63
CA LEU A 33 -16.52 -18.58 -4.55
C LEU A 33 -17.58 -19.69 -4.70
N GLY A 34 -17.54 -20.45 -5.77
CA GLY A 34 -18.53 -21.49 -6.09
C GLY A 34 -17.89 -22.75 -6.65
N GLU A 35 -17.96 -22.93 -7.96
CA GLU A 35 -17.59 -24.19 -8.63
C GLU A 35 -16.10 -24.56 -8.53
N ARG A 36 -15.22 -23.55 -8.53
CA ARG A 36 -13.79 -23.73 -8.37
C ARG A 36 -13.42 -23.55 -6.90
N PHE A 37 -13.04 -24.62 -6.25
CA PHE A 37 -12.54 -24.60 -4.89
C PHE A 37 -11.27 -25.43 -4.81
N GLY A 38 -10.48 -25.24 -3.78
CA GLY A 38 -9.28 -26.07 -3.58
C GLY A 38 -8.28 -25.40 -2.63
N ASN A 39 -7.60 -26.23 -1.86
CA ASN A 39 -6.47 -25.80 -1.07
C ASN A 39 -5.19 -25.90 -1.92
N PRO A 40 -4.49 -24.80 -2.23
CA PRO A 40 -3.27 -24.79 -3.05
C PRO A 40 -2.15 -25.70 -2.53
N SER A 41 -2.18 -26.06 -1.24
CA SER A 41 -1.15 -26.94 -0.63
C SER A 41 -1.32 -28.42 -0.96
N GLY A 42 -2.44 -28.85 -1.55
CA GLY A 42 -2.67 -30.24 -1.90
C GLY A 42 -2.02 -30.65 -3.23
N ASP A 43 -2.02 -31.97 -3.53
CA ASP A 43 -1.34 -32.55 -4.72
C ASP A 43 -2.31 -33.04 -5.81
N HIS A 44 -3.63 -33.07 -5.53
CA HIS A 44 -4.63 -33.51 -6.49
C HIS A 44 -5.02 -32.40 -7.48
N ARG A 45 -5.76 -32.79 -8.55
CA ARG A 45 -6.13 -31.88 -9.65
C ARG A 45 -6.77 -30.56 -9.20
N VAL A 46 -7.71 -30.62 -8.23
CA VAL A 46 -8.42 -29.43 -7.72
C VAL A 46 -7.45 -28.48 -7.01
N ALA A 47 -6.55 -29.04 -6.18
CA ALA A 47 -5.52 -28.24 -5.49
C ALA A 47 -4.54 -27.59 -6.47
N ARG A 48 -4.11 -28.34 -7.51
CA ARG A 48 -3.21 -27.78 -8.55
C ARG A 48 -3.83 -26.62 -9.30
N ALA A 49 -5.14 -26.69 -9.62
CA ALA A 49 -5.86 -25.58 -10.26
C ALA A 49 -5.89 -24.33 -9.35
N ALA A 50 -6.11 -24.51 -8.05
CA ALA A 50 -6.08 -23.40 -7.09
C ALA A 50 -4.66 -22.83 -6.94
N ARG A 51 -3.62 -23.67 -6.91
CA ARG A 51 -2.21 -23.23 -6.89
C ARG A 51 -1.87 -22.42 -8.12
N GLN A 52 -2.21 -22.90 -9.30
CA GLN A 52 -1.98 -22.20 -10.56
C GLN A 52 -2.64 -20.81 -10.55
N ALA A 53 -3.86 -20.68 -10.06
CA ALA A 53 -4.53 -19.39 -9.96
C ALA A 53 -3.84 -18.41 -9.01
N VAL A 54 -3.31 -18.91 -7.88
CA VAL A 54 -2.52 -18.09 -6.95
C VAL A 54 -1.20 -17.66 -7.59
N ASP A 55 -0.53 -18.57 -8.34
CA ASP A 55 0.75 -18.27 -8.99
C ASP A 55 0.56 -17.26 -10.13
N GLU A 56 -0.46 -17.43 -10.99
CA GLU A 56 -0.81 -16.45 -12.03
C GLU A 56 -1.18 -15.07 -11.43
N ALA A 57 -1.90 -15.05 -10.32
CA ALA A 57 -2.21 -13.81 -9.61
C ALA A 57 -0.95 -13.15 -9.04
N ARG A 58 0.00 -13.95 -8.53
CA ARG A 58 1.30 -13.49 -8.02
C ARG A 58 2.13 -12.85 -9.12
N ASP A 59 2.16 -13.46 -10.30
CA ASP A 59 2.86 -12.92 -11.49
C ASP A 59 2.29 -11.55 -11.88
N LEU A 60 0.97 -11.42 -11.92
CA LEU A 60 0.29 -10.14 -12.21
C LEU A 60 0.60 -9.07 -11.17
N VAL A 61 0.52 -9.41 -9.89
CA VAL A 61 0.85 -8.49 -8.80
C VAL A 61 2.30 -8.04 -8.90
N ALA A 62 3.23 -8.97 -9.11
CA ALA A 62 4.65 -8.68 -9.26
C ALA A 62 4.93 -7.75 -10.45
N ALA A 63 4.28 -7.98 -11.59
CA ALA A 63 4.41 -7.13 -12.77
C ALA A 63 3.97 -5.68 -12.50
N VAL A 64 2.84 -5.48 -11.79
CA VAL A 64 2.35 -4.14 -11.43
C VAL A 64 3.26 -3.44 -10.43
N LEU A 65 3.84 -4.19 -9.49
CA LEU A 65 4.70 -3.65 -8.43
C LEU A 65 6.18 -3.54 -8.84
N GLY A 66 6.56 -3.99 -10.05
CA GLY A 66 7.93 -3.93 -10.53
C GLY A 66 8.90 -4.81 -9.71
N CYS A 67 8.44 -6.00 -9.29
CA CYS A 67 9.24 -6.94 -8.52
C CYS A 67 9.15 -8.36 -9.11
N ARG A 68 9.89 -9.31 -8.54
CA ARG A 68 9.80 -10.72 -8.97
C ARG A 68 8.61 -11.40 -8.27
N PRO A 69 7.96 -12.38 -8.89
CA PRO A 69 6.89 -13.14 -8.24
C PRO A 69 7.30 -13.74 -6.89
N GLY A 70 8.55 -14.21 -6.79
CA GLY A 70 9.12 -14.71 -5.54
C GLY A 70 9.26 -13.68 -4.42
N ASP A 71 9.15 -12.39 -4.70
CA ASP A 71 9.23 -11.33 -3.69
C ASP A 71 7.84 -11.01 -3.09
N VAL A 72 6.74 -11.44 -3.72
CA VAL A 72 5.37 -11.17 -3.26
C VAL A 72 4.96 -12.17 -2.17
N VAL A 73 4.45 -11.67 -1.05
CA VAL A 73 3.83 -12.43 0.06
C VAL A 73 2.41 -11.95 0.23
N PHE A 74 1.42 -12.83 0.01
CA PHE A 74 0.02 -12.47 0.22
C PHE A 74 -0.32 -12.40 1.71
N THR A 75 -1.07 -11.37 2.10
CA THR A 75 -1.50 -11.06 3.45
C THR A 75 -3.02 -10.84 3.49
N SER A 76 -3.58 -10.61 4.68
CA SER A 76 -5.00 -10.26 4.83
C SER A 76 -5.31 -8.78 4.56
N GLY A 77 -4.31 -7.95 4.27
CA GLY A 77 -4.46 -6.52 4.00
C GLY A 77 -3.19 -5.74 4.29
N GLY A 78 -3.23 -4.42 4.11
CA GLY A 78 -2.10 -3.52 4.38
C GLY A 78 -1.64 -3.60 5.83
N THR A 79 -2.55 -3.61 6.78
CA THR A 79 -2.21 -3.69 8.21
C THR A 79 -1.38 -4.92 8.57
N GLU A 80 -1.71 -6.10 8.02
CA GLU A 80 -0.88 -7.30 8.23
C GLU A 80 0.47 -7.15 7.55
N ALA A 81 0.50 -6.60 6.33
CA ALA A 81 1.73 -6.38 5.57
C ALA A 81 2.69 -5.43 6.32
N ASP A 82 2.20 -4.30 6.85
CA ASP A 82 2.98 -3.33 7.61
C ASP A 82 3.49 -3.91 8.93
N ASN A 83 2.62 -4.62 9.68
CA ASN A 83 3.05 -5.32 10.89
C ASN A 83 4.13 -6.36 10.58
N MET A 84 3.98 -7.11 9.50
CA MET A 84 4.96 -8.09 9.06
C MET A 84 6.29 -7.42 8.71
N ALA A 85 6.27 -6.29 8.02
CA ALA A 85 7.46 -5.51 7.72
C ALA A 85 8.15 -5.03 9.01
N VAL A 86 7.46 -4.28 9.86
CA VAL A 86 8.08 -3.67 11.05
C VAL A 86 8.49 -4.71 12.07
N ARG A 87 7.55 -5.54 12.52
CA ARG A 87 7.77 -6.51 13.61
C ARG A 87 8.60 -7.69 13.14
N GLY A 88 8.41 -8.13 11.89
CA GLY A 88 9.17 -9.24 11.31
C GLY A 88 10.65 -8.89 11.14
N VAL A 89 10.97 -7.67 10.67
CA VAL A 89 12.36 -7.21 10.59
C VAL A 89 12.97 -7.04 11.97
N HIS A 90 12.27 -6.38 12.91
CA HIS A 90 12.79 -6.19 14.26
C HIS A 90 13.02 -7.52 14.98
N ALA A 91 12.13 -8.51 14.81
CA ALA A 91 12.31 -9.85 15.39
C ALA A 91 13.49 -10.62 14.75
N ALA A 92 13.79 -10.38 13.48
CA ALA A 92 14.93 -10.99 12.80
C ALA A 92 16.26 -10.31 13.17
N ARG A 93 16.21 -8.99 13.33
CA ARG A 93 17.37 -8.15 13.68
C ARG A 93 16.93 -7.01 14.60
N PRO A 94 16.97 -7.21 15.94
CA PRO A 94 16.67 -6.17 16.91
C PRO A 94 17.59 -4.95 16.75
N GLY A 95 17.04 -3.75 16.94
CA GLY A 95 17.76 -2.48 16.86
C GLY A 95 16.82 -1.29 16.68
N PRO A 96 17.34 -0.07 16.53
CA PRO A 96 16.51 1.13 16.33
C PRO A 96 15.61 1.03 15.11
N VAL A 97 14.38 1.54 15.25
CA VAL A 97 13.37 1.62 14.20
C VAL A 97 12.84 3.05 14.12
N LEU A 98 12.80 3.60 12.92
CA LEU A 98 12.28 4.94 12.64
C LEU A 98 11.08 4.84 11.71
N CYS A 99 10.11 5.75 11.87
CA CYS A 99 9.08 6.00 10.86
C CYS A 99 8.79 7.49 10.71
N SER A 100 8.16 7.88 9.60
CA SER A 100 7.65 9.23 9.43
C SER A 100 6.57 9.53 10.48
N ALA A 101 6.46 10.79 10.91
CA ALA A 101 5.47 11.23 11.90
C ALA A 101 4.02 11.10 11.39
N ILE A 102 3.82 11.05 10.07
CA ILE A 102 2.50 10.98 9.41
C ILE A 102 2.14 9.57 8.91
N GLU A 103 2.82 8.53 9.36
CA GLU A 103 2.47 7.16 9.01
C GLU A 103 1.05 6.80 9.45
N HIS A 104 0.43 5.91 8.69
CA HIS A 104 -0.80 5.25 9.11
C HIS A 104 -0.58 4.45 10.41
N ASP A 105 -1.62 4.27 11.21
CA ASP A 105 -1.55 3.51 12.48
C ASP A 105 -1.05 2.07 12.30
N ALA A 106 -1.26 1.47 11.12
CA ALA A 106 -0.75 0.16 10.77
C ALA A 106 0.79 0.07 10.77
N VAL A 107 1.49 1.20 10.58
CA VAL A 107 2.95 1.34 10.70
C VAL A 107 3.33 1.94 12.04
N ARG A 108 2.71 3.05 12.43
CA ARG A 108 3.08 3.80 13.64
C ARG A 108 2.95 2.98 14.93
N ASN A 109 1.87 2.21 15.07
CA ASN A 109 1.66 1.41 16.27
C ASN A 109 2.65 0.23 16.38
N PRO A 110 2.93 -0.56 15.33
CA PRO A 110 4.02 -1.54 15.34
C PRO A 110 5.40 -0.93 15.64
N VAL A 111 5.74 0.23 15.04
CA VAL A 111 6.99 0.93 15.35
C VAL A 111 7.08 1.27 16.83
N ARG A 112 6.02 1.87 17.39
CA ARG A 112 5.95 2.18 18.83
C ARG A 112 6.07 0.92 19.69
N SER A 113 5.45 -0.20 19.29
CA SER A 113 5.45 -1.46 20.03
C SER A 113 6.83 -2.11 20.17
N VAL A 114 7.76 -1.76 19.28
CA VAL A 114 9.16 -2.23 19.32
C VAL A 114 10.12 -1.15 19.85
N GLY A 115 9.60 -0.07 20.45
CA GLY A 115 10.42 1.02 21.01
C GLY A 115 10.98 1.99 19.96
N GLY A 116 10.45 1.96 18.73
CA GLY A 116 10.85 2.88 17.67
C GLY A 116 10.33 4.31 17.87
N THR A 117 10.88 5.25 17.10
CA THR A 117 10.59 6.68 17.17
C THR A 117 10.19 7.25 15.80
N THR A 118 9.70 8.49 15.80
CA THR A 118 9.25 9.17 14.59
C THR A 118 10.25 10.24 14.14
N VAL A 119 10.32 10.45 12.82
CA VAL A 119 11.01 11.56 12.17
C VAL A 119 9.98 12.62 11.79
N ALA A 120 10.31 13.89 12.02
CA ALA A 120 9.44 15.02 11.73
C ALA A 120 9.10 15.15 10.23
N VAL A 121 7.98 15.79 9.96
CA VAL A 121 7.60 16.31 8.64
C VAL A 121 7.54 17.83 8.69
N ASP A 122 7.62 18.49 7.55
CA ASP A 122 7.42 19.94 7.46
C ASP A 122 5.92 20.32 7.56
N ALA A 123 5.62 21.62 7.50
CA ALA A 123 4.24 22.13 7.59
C ALA A 123 3.33 21.67 6.45
N ARG A 124 3.88 21.15 5.36
CA ARG A 124 3.15 20.58 4.22
C ARG A 124 2.92 19.07 4.38
N GLY A 125 3.49 18.46 5.43
CA GLY A 125 3.44 17.00 5.64
C GLY A 125 4.51 16.24 4.83
N VAL A 126 5.54 16.90 4.31
CA VAL A 126 6.67 16.25 3.62
C VAL A 126 7.74 15.86 4.64
N LEU A 127 8.29 14.66 4.54
CA LEU A 127 9.36 14.16 5.41
C LEU A 127 10.54 15.14 5.42
N ASP A 128 10.94 15.56 6.60
CA ASP A 128 12.13 16.40 6.80
C ASP A 128 13.40 15.53 6.65
N LEU A 129 14.08 15.69 5.51
CA LEU A 129 15.28 14.91 5.20
C LEU A 129 16.49 15.30 6.07
N ASP A 130 16.55 16.52 6.58
CA ASP A 130 17.61 16.96 7.50
C ASP A 130 17.38 16.32 8.88
N ALA A 131 16.14 16.34 9.37
CA ALA A 131 15.76 15.64 10.60
C ALA A 131 15.99 14.10 10.46
N LEU A 132 15.65 13.51 9.31
CA LEU A 132 15.98 12.13 9.03
C LEU A 132 17.48 11.91 9.09
N GLY A 133 18.26 12.75 8.40
CA GLY A 133 19.72 12.66 8.40
C GLY A 133 20.31 12.74 9.80
N ALA A 134 19.78 13.57 10.70
CA ALA A 134 20.23 13.68 12.08
C ALA A 134 19.85 12.46 12.94
N ALA A 135 18.71 11.79 12.63
CA ALA A 135 18.22 10.61 13.36
C ALA A 135 18.87 9.30 12.92
N LEU A 136 19.48 9.25 11.73
CA LEU A 136 20.09 8.01 11.21
C LEU A 136 21.37 7.64 11.97
N THR A 137 21.38 6.41 12.50
CA THR A 137 22.55 5.78 13.14
C THR A 137 22.98 4.54 12.36
N PRO A 138 24.27 4.13 12.37
CA PRO A 138 24.76 2.97 11.60
C PRO A 138 24.13 1.64 12.00
N ASP A 139 23.56 1.53 13.18
CA ASP A 139 22.87 0.37 13.74
C ASP A 139 21.36 0.39 13.51
N LEU A 140 20.83 1.40 12.79
CA LEU A 140 19.41 1.42 12.40
C LEU A 140 19.01 0.10 11.75
N THR A 141 17.87 -0.42 12.16
CA THR A 141 17.33 -1.69 11.64
C THR A 141 16.31 -1.46 10.54
N LEU A 142 15.42 -0.48 10.72
CA LEU A 142 14.36 -0.21 9.75
C LEU A 142 14.00 1.29 9.77
N LEU A 143 13.81 1.85 8.56
CA LEU A 143 13.09 3.09 8.33
C LEU A 143 11.78 2.77 7.60
N ALA A 144 10.66 3.25 8.13
CA ALA A 144 9.36 3.22 7.45
C ALA A 144 8.94 4.62 7.00
N VAL A 145 8.68 4.78 5.70
CA VAL A 145 8.16 6.01 5.10
C VAL A 145 7.08 5.65 4.11
N MET A 146 5.84 6.08 4.36
CA MET A 146 4.73 5.82 3.42
C MET A 146 5.00 6.48 2.07
N THR A 147 4.53 5.88 0.98
CA THR A 147 4.68 6.47 -0.36
C THR A 147 3.84 7.74 -0.50
N ALA A 148 2.62 7.73 0.04
CA ALA A 148 1.73 8.89 0.04
C ALA A 148 0.78 8.85 1.23
N ASN A 149 0.53 10.02 1.83
CA ASN A 149 -0.32 10.11 3.01
C ASN A 149 -1.81 9.92 2.64
N ASN A 150 -2.54 9.18 3.48
CA ASN A 150 -3.94 8.81 3.27
C ASN A 150 -4.93 9.95 3.54
N GLU A 151 -4.55 10.98 4.29
CA GLU A 151 -5.43 12.09 4.69
C GLU A 151 -5.23 13.30 3.78
N ILE A 152 -4.00 13.79 3.67
CA ILE A 152 -3.68 15.00 2.91
C ILE A 152 -3.17 14.72 1.49
N GLY A 153 -2.89 13.46 1.16
CA GLY A 153 -2.47 13.02 -0.17
C GLY A 153 -1.03 13.36 -0.56
N VAL A 154 -0.23 13.94 0.31
CA VAL A 154 1.15 14.34 0.02
C VAL A 154 2.02 13.12 -0.25
N ILE A 155 2.74 13.16 -1.37
CA ILE A 155 3.68 12.11 -1.79
C ILE A 155 5.03 12.37 -1.11
N GLN A 156 5.63 11.33 -0.53
CA GLN A 156 6.86 11.45 0.25
C GLN A 156 8.11 11.28 -0.62
N PRO A 157 9.23 11.90 -0.24
CA PRO A 157 10.53 11.80 -0.92
C PRO A 157 11.22 10.47 -0.57
N LEU A 158 10.59 9.34 -0.96
CA LEU A 158 11.03 8.00 -0.60
C LEU A 158 12.40 7.66 -1.17
N ALA A 159 12.67 8.08 -2.41
CA ALA A 159 13.94 7.81 -3.08
C ALA A 159 15.12 8.49 -2.35
N GLU A 160 14.94 9.76 -1.99
CA GLU A 160 15.93 10.55 -1.26
C GLU A 160 16.14 9.99 0.16
N ALA A 161 15.05 9.62 0.83
CA ALA A 161 15.14 8.98 2.15
C ALA A 161 15.89 7.64 2.08
N ALA A 162 15.58 6.80 1.10
CA ALA A 162 16.28 5.54 0.87
C ALA A 162 17.76 5.74 0.57
N GLU A 163 18.12 6.77 -0.21
CA GLU A 163 19.51 7.08 -0.49
C GLU A 163 20.27 7.53 0.75
N LEU A 164 19.65 8.36 1.62
CA LEU A 164 20.21 8.72 2.91
C LEU A 164 20.50 7.51 3.80
N VAL A 165 19.52 6.60 3.87
CA VAL A 165 19.66 5.32 4.62
C VAL A 165 20.83 4.51 4.08
N ARG A 166 20.93 4.34 2.77
CA ARG A 166 22.01 3.54 2.16
C ARG A 166 23.40 4.11 2.45
N ARG A 167 23.53 5.43 2.57
CA ARG A 167 24.79 6.09 2.92
C ARG A 167 25.16 6.00 4.40
N ARG A 168 24.17 6.12 5.31
CA ARG A 168 24.43 6.25 6.76
C ARG A 168 24.16 4.98 7.57
N ALA A 169 23.24 4.16 7.11
CA ALA A 169 22.81 2.91 7.73
C ALA A 169 22.64 1.81 6.69
N PRO A 170 23.70 1.36 5.99
CA PRO A 170 23.61 0.52 4.80
C PRO A 170 23.00 -0.87 5.04
N ARG A 171 22.84 -1.27 6.29
CA ARG A 171 22.17 -2.52 6.68
C ARG A 171 20.69 -2.33 7.04
N ALA A 172 20.23 -1.09 7.16
CA ALA A 172 18.84 -0.81 7.49
C ALA A 172 17.93 -1.20 6.32
N VAL A 173 16.74 -1.69 6.65
CA VAL A 173 15.67 -1.98 5.71
C VAL A 173 14.83 -0.73 5.51
N VAL A 174 14.50 -0.39 4.27
CA VAL A 174 13.54 0.67 3.95
C VAL A 174 12.19 0.03 3.66
N HIS A 175 11.20 0.34 4.47
CA HIS A 175 9.80 -0.06 4.29
C HIS A 175 8.97 1.11 3.80
N THR A 176 8.02 0.84 2.89
CA THR A 176 7.01 1.81 2.48
C THR A 176 5.60 1.22 2.51
N ASP A 177 4.69 1.92 3.16
CA ASP A 177 3.25 1.73 2.96
C ASP A 177 2.86 2.42 1.64
N ALA A 178 2.58 1.62 0.60
CA ALA A 178 2.16 2.10 -0.72
C ALA A 178 0.64 1.93 -0.95
N VAL A 179 -0.12 1.68 0.11
CA VAL A 179 -1.56 1.37 0.04
C VAL A 179 -2.35 2.48 -0.65
N GLN A 180 -2.08 3.74 -0.36
CA GLN A 180 -2.76 4.87 -1.01
C GLN A 180 -2.22 5.21 -2.39
N ALA A 181 -0.94 4.92 -2.64
CA ALA A 181 -0.28 5.20 -3.91
C ALA A 181 -0.74 4.28 -5.04
N ALA A 182 -1.16 3.05 -4.72
CA ALA A 182 -1.39 1.96 -5.66
C ALA A 182 -2.41 2.26 -6.78
N SER A 183 -3.39 3.11 -6.53
CA SER A 183 -4.37 3.54 -7.54
C SER A 183 -3.89 4.68 -8.44
N TRP A 184 -2.88 5.44 -8.01
CA TRP A 184 -2.57 6.74 -8.60
C TRP A 184 -1.16 6.85 -9.19
N LEU A 185 -0.20 6.11 -8.63
CA LEU A 185 1.21 6.21 -8.99
C LEU A 185 1.72 4.93 -9.64
N ASP A 186 2.76 5.05 -10.44
CA ASP A 186 3.48 3.88 -10.95
C ASP A 186 4.34 3.28 -9.86
N LEU A 187 3.83 2.23 -9.22
CA LEU A 187 4.52 1.61 -8.10
C LEU A 187 5.89 1.05 -8.49
N ALA A 188 6.05 0.55 -9.73
CA ALA A 188 7.35 0.07 -10.19
C ALA A 188 8.44 1.16 -10.14
N VAL A 189 8.03 2.43 -10.23
CA VAL A 189 8.92 3.59 -10.22
C VAL A 189 9.03 4.19 -8.81
N VAL A 190 7.89 4.54 -8.19
CA VAL A 190 7.90 5.34 -6.96
C VAL A 190 8.39 4.59 -5.73
N VAL A 191 8.34 3.25 -5.75
CA VAL A 191 8.84 2.42 -4.64
C VAL A 191 10.20 1.76 -4.90
N ALA A 192 10.91 2.18 -5.95
CA ALA A 192 12.18 1.54 -6.37
C ALA A 192 13.25 1.51 -5.27
N GLY A 193 13.24 2.49 -4.37
CA GLY A 193 14.18 2.60 -3.25
C GLY A 193 13.84 1.73 -2.03
N ALA A 194 12.64 1.15 -1.94
CA ALA A 194 12.20 0.36 -0.79
C ALA A 194 12.58 -1.12 -0.90
N ASP A 195 12.88 -1.73 0.23
CA ASP A 195 13.14 -3.18 0.36
C ASP A 195 11.85 -3.95 0.68
N LEU A 196 10.92 -3.31 1.41
CA LEU A 196 9.62 -3.85 1.79
C LEU A 196 8.51 -2.89 1.35
N ILE A 197 7.47 -3.40 0.69
CA ILE A 197 6.39 -2.57 0.16
C ILE A 197 5.05 -3.21 0.51
N ALA A 198 4.20 -2.50 1.25
CA ALA A 198 2.86 -2.94 1.59
C ALA A 198 1.81 -2.38 0.63
N VAL A 199 0.87 -3.24 0.20
CA VAL A 199 -0.28 -2.85 -0.61
C VAL A 199 -1.56 -3.54 -0.10
N SER A 200 -2.71 -2.90 -0.34
CA SER A 200 -4.02 -3.43 0.06
C SER A 200 -5.00 -3.42 -1.09
N SER A 201 -5.70 -4.53 -1.28
CA SER A 201 -6.60 -4.75 -2.41
C SER A 201 -7.77 -3.78 -2.44
N HIS A 202 -8.42 -3.52 -1.29
CA HIS A 202 -9.63 -2.70 -1.24
C HIS A 202 -9.43 -1.21 -1.56
N LYS A 203 -8.19 -0.74 -1.64
CA LYS A 203 -7.87 0.64 -2.05
C LYS A 203 -7.76 0.80 -3.58
N VAL A 204 -7.66 -0.30 -4.30
CA VAL A 204 -7.56 -0.31 -5.78
C VAL A 204 -8.81 -0.89 -6.47
N GLY A 205 -9.90 -1.06 -5.73
CA GLY A 205 -11.13 -1.66 -6.23
C GLY A 205 -11.12 -3.19 -6.24
N GLY A 206 -10.28 -3.80 -5.43
CA GLY A 206 -10.30 -5.22 -5.13
C GLY A 206 -11.08 -5.55 -3.85
N PRO A 207 -11.16 -6.83 -3.45
CA PRO A 207 -11.87 -7.25 -2.26
C PRO A 207 -11.15 -6.80 -0.98
N GLN A 208 -11.90 -6.61 0.09
CA GLN A 208 -11.39 -6.50 1.45
C GLN A 208 -10.80 -7.85 1.91
N GLY A 209 -9.97 -7.84 2.95
CA GLY A 209 -9.43 -9.07 3.53
C GLY A 209 -8.31 -9.72 2.71
N VAL A 210 -7.65 -8.95 1.82
CA VAL A 210 -6.46 -9.37 1.09
C VAL A 210 -5.54 -8.18 0.79
N GLY A 211 -4.24 -8.42 0.89
CA GLY A 211 -3.18 -7.50 0.55
C GLY A 211 -1.91 -8.26 0.19
N ALA A 212 -0.81 -7.55 0.06
CA ALA A 212 0.49 -8.15 -0.17
C ALA A 212 1.61 -7.31 0.46
N LEU A 213 2.66 -8.01 0.90
CA LEU A 213 3.97 -7.45 1.18
C LEU A 213 4.93 -7.89 0.07
N VAL A 214 5.56 -6.95 -0.62
CA VAL A 214 6.76 -7.25 -1.39
C VAL A 214 7.93 -7.29 -0.43
N ALA A 215 8.65 -8.40 -0.41
CA ALA A 215 9.86 -8.58 0.38
C ALA A 215 11.04 -8.85 -0.57
N ARG A 216 11.81 -7.80 -0.86
CA ARG A 216 12.97 -7.92 -1.76
C ARG A 216 14.07 -8.77 -1.11
N PRO A 217 14.92 -9.43 -1.90
CA PRO A 217 16.00 -10.25 -1.38
C PRO A 217 16.93 -9.47 -0.46
N GLY A 218 17.29 -10.09 0.67
CA GLY A 218 18.16 -9.49 1.68
C GLY A 218 17.43 -8.79 2.83
N ALA A 219 16.13 -8.51 2.72
CA ALA A 219 15.34 -8.04 3.85
C ALA A 219 15.15 -9.18 4.87
N PRO A 220 15.68 -9.05 6.08
CA PRO A 220 15.52 -10.09 7.13
C PRO A 220 14.09 -10.05 7.65
N LEU A 221 13.35 -11.15 7.51
CA LEU A 221 11.98 -11.26 8.01
C LEU A 221 11.79 -12.50 8.85
N ARG A 222 11.20 -12.35 10.03
CA ARG A 222 10.59 -13.44 10.81
C ARG A 222 9.09 -13.45 10.56
N PRO A 223 8.48 -14.63 10.36
CA PRO A 223 7.03 -14.73 10.21
C PRO A 223 6.30 -14.29 11.49
N LEU A 224 5.15 -13.61 11.32
CA LEU A 224 4.24 -13.30 12.42
C LEU A 224 3.26 -14.45 12.67
N LEU A 225 2.86 -15.16 11.61
CA LEU A 225 1.91 -16.27 11.66
C LEU A 225 2.63 -17.57 11.31
N LEU A 226 2.77 -18.44 12.31
CA LEU A 226 3.37 -19.76 12.16
C LEU A 226 2.29 -20.79 11.82
N GLY A 227 2.64 -21.83 11.02
CA GLY A 227 1.70 -22.89 10.63
C GLY A 227 2.23 -23.76 9.50
N GLY A 228 1.45 -23.98 8.47
CA GLY A 228 1.71 -24.94 7.39
C GLY A 228 2.71 -24.50 6.31
N GLY A 229 3.51 -23.45 6.53
CA GLY A 229 4.61 -23.07 5.66
C GLY A 229 4.20 -22.36 4.35
N GLN A 230 2.95 -21.91 4.21
CA GLN A 230 2.51 -21.16 3.05
C GLN A 230 3.33 -19.86 2.91
N GLU A 231 3.30 -19.26 1.71
CA GLU A 231 4.06 -18.05 1.39
C GLU A 231 5.55 -18.19 1.76
N ARG A 232 6.15 -19.35 1.47
CA ARG A 232 7.57 -19.65 1.74
C ARG A 232 7.94 -19.50 3.22
N GLU A 233 7.06 -19.98 4.09
CA GLU A 233 7.18 -19.90 5.56
C GLU A 233 7.11 -18.48 6.15
N LEU A 234 6.87 -17.46 5.32
CA LEU A 234 6.77 -16.08 5.75
C LEU A 234 5.36 -15.73 6.27
N ARG A 235 4.32 -16.40 5.72
CA ARG A 235 2.94 -16.17 6.15
C ARG A 235 2.13 -17.45 6.01
N SER A 236 1.95 -18.17 7.10
CA SER A 236 1.19 -19.41 7.12
C SER A 236 -0.33 -19.17 7.13
N GLY A 237 -1.08 -20.16 6.66
CA GLY A 237 -2.54 -20.16 6.57
C GLY A 237 -3.01 -20.46 5.15
N THR A 238 -4.18 -21.11 5.04
CA THR A 238 -4.80 -21.42 3.75
C THR A 238 -5.00 -20.14 2.94
N HIS A 239 -4.58 -20.16 1.66
CA HIS A 239 -4.71 -19.00 0.78
C HIS A 239 -6.18 -18.65 0.51
N ASN A 240 -6.50 -17.37 0.59
CA ASN A 240 -7.77 -16.81 0.09
C ASN A 240 -7.71 -16.70 -1.44
N VAL A 241 -7.90 -17.83 -2.15
CA VAL A 241 -7.73 -17.89 -3.61
C VAL A 241 -8.61 -16.86 -4.32
N ALA A 242 -9.90 -16.78 -3.96
CA ALA A 242 -10.82 -15.81 -4.55
C ALA A 242 -10.33 -14.36 -4.36
N GLY A 243 -9.95 -14.01 -3.12
CA GLY A 243 -9.46 -12.66 -2.80
C GLY A 243 -8.16 -12.32 -3.52
N ILE A 244 -7.22 -13.27 -3.61
CA ILE A 244 -5.93 -13.09 -4.29
C ILE A 244 -6.13 -12.85 -5.79
N VAL A 245 -6.97 -13.65 -6.44
CA VAL A 245 -7.29 -13.48 -7.88
C VAL A 245 -8.01 -12.15 -8.12
N GLY A 246 -8.94 -11.77 -7.23
CA GLY A 246 -9.64 -10.48 -7.27
C GLY A 246 -8.69 -9.29 -7.10
N MET A 247 -7.72 -9.38 -6.16
CA MET A 247 -6.68 -8.36 -5.97
C MET A 247 -5.84 -8.16 -7.23
N ALA A 248 -5.37 -9.26 -7.84
CA ALA A 248 -4.55 -9.19 -9.05
C ALA A 248 -5.31 -8.54 -10.21
N ALA A 249 -6.59 -8.91 -10.41
CA ALA A 249 -7.45 -8.30 -11.42
C ALA A 249 -7.69 -6.81 -11.17
N ALA A 250 -7.89 -6.40 -9.91
CA ALA A 250 -8.07 -5.01 -9.53
C ALA A 250 -6.81 -4.17 -9.77
N LEU A 251 -5.64 -4.67 -9.35
CA LEU A 251 -4.35 -3.99 -9.55
C LEU A 251 -4.05 -3.80 -11.04
N ARG A 252 -4.26 -4.84 -11.86
CA ARG A 252 -4.08 -4.76 -13.31
C ARG A 252 -5.00 -3.71 -13.93
N ALA A 253 -6.28 -3.70 -13.57
CA ALA A 253 -7.24 -2.71 -14.08
C ALA A 253 -6.90 -1.29 -13.63
N ALA A 254 -6.53 -1.11 -12.35
CA ALA A 254 -6.09 0.18 -11.83
C ALA A 254 -4.84 0.70 -12.55
N ALA A 255 -3.85 -0.15 -12.80
CA ALA A 255 -2.65 0.23 -13.54
C ALA A 255 -2.93 0.65 -14.98
N ALA A 256 -3.84 -0.06 -15.67
CA ALA A 256 -4.24 0.28 -17.04
C ALA A 256 -4.99 1.62 -17.15
N GLU A 257 -5.80 1.97 -16.15
CA GLU A 257 -6.62 3.18 -16.14
C GLU A 257 -5.93 4.38 -15.48
N ARG A 258 -4.81 4.18 -14.80
CA ARG A 258 -4.16 5.12 -13.88
C ARG A 258 -4.02 6.52 -14.44
N ASN A 259 -3.41 6.69 -15.61
CA ASN A 259 -3.12 8.01 -16.17
C ASN A 259 -4.40 8.78 -16.53
N ALA A 260 -5.37 8.11 -17.15
CA ALA A 260 -6.66 8.71 -17.50
C ALA A 260 -7.46 9.07 -16.23
N ALA A 261 -7.46 8.20 -15.23
CA ALA A 261 -8.11 8.44 -13.95
C ALA A 261 -7.45 9.61 -13.20
N ALA A 262 -6.11 9.66 -13.13
CA ALA A 262 -5.36 10.72 -12.48
C ALA A 262 -5.66 12.09 -13.09
N THR A 263 -5.64 12.21 -14.42
CA THR A 263 -5.97 13.46 -15.12
C THR A 263 -7.41 13.90 -14.84
N ARG A 264 -8.38 13.00 -15.03
CA ARG A 264 -9.79 13.32 -14.86
C ARG A 264 -10.15 13.66 -13.40
N VAL A 265 -9.70 12.85 -12.45
CA VAL A 265 -10.03 13.04 -11.03
C VAL A 265 -9.29 14.25 -10.48
N GLY A 266 -8.04 14.48 -10.89
CA GLY A 266 -7.28 15.67 -10.52
C GLY A 266 -8.00 16.97 -10.92
N ALA A 267 -8.47 17.06 -12.16
CA ALA A 267 -9.23 18.23 -12.63
C ALA A 267 -10.56 18.43 -11.85
N LEU A 268 -11.25 17.35 -11.48
CA LEU A 268 -12.46 17.42 -10.66
C LEU A 268 -12.16 17.86 -9.23
N ARG A 269 -11.08 17.34 -8.63
CA ARG A 269 -10.60 17.74 -7.31
C ARG A 269 -10.24 19.22 -7.28
N ASP A 270 -9.50 19.73 -8.28
CA ASP A 270 -9.08 21.13 -8.34
C ASP A 270 -10.30 22.05 -8.43
N ARG A 271 -11.27 21.72 -9.29
CA ARG A 271 -12.54 22.46 -9.38
C ARG A 271 -13.33 22.45 -8.07
N LEU A 272 -13.33 21.31 -7.33
CA LEU A 272 -13.97 21.22 -6.03
C LEU A 272 -13.24 22.09 -5.00
N ALA A 273 -11.92 22.07 -4.97
CA ALA A 273 -11.10 22.90 -4.10
C ALA A 273 -11.36 24.39 -4.33
N GLU A 274 -11.29 24.85 -5.58
CA GLU A 274 -11.58 26.24 -5.95
C GLU A 274 -12.98 26.68 -5.49
N GLY A 275 -14.01 25.85 -5.74
CA GLY A 275 -15.37 26.15 -5.33
C GLY A 275 -15.55 26.23 -3.80
N LEU A 276 -14.93 25.34 -3.03
CA LEU A 276 -15.01 25.32 -1.58
C LEU A 276 -14.23 26.49 -0.95
N LEU A 277 -13.01 26.78 -1.43
CA LEU A 277 -12.21 27.90 -0.94
C LEU A 277 -12.88 29.24 -1.22
N ALA A 278 -13.60 29.38 -2.34
CA ALA A 278 -14.37 30.59 -2.65
C ALA A 278 -15.65 30.73 -1.81
N ALA A 279 -16.29 29.61 -1.45
CA ALA A 279 -17.57 29.59 -0.75
C ALA A 279 -17.45 29.61 0.77
N VAL A 280 -16.32 29.16 1.35
CA VAL A 280 -16.13 29.02 2.80
C VAL A 280 -15.02 29.97 3.27
N PRO A 281 -15.34 31.12 3.87
CA PRO A 281 -14.35 32.07 4.38
C PRO A 281 -13.44 31.41 5.42
N GLY A 282 -12.12 31.56 5.25
CA GLY A 282 -11.12 31.02 6.16
C GLY A 282 -10.74 29.56 5.90
N ALA A 283 -11.38 28.87 4.95
CA ALA A 283 -10.95 27.54 4.55
C ALA A 283 -9.53 27.58 3.96
N VAL A 284 -8.70 26.61 4.37
CA VAL A 284 -7.32 26.46 3.91
C VAL A 284 -7.11 25.04 3.41
N GLU A 285 -6.54 24.89 2.23
CA GLU A 285 -6.14 23.58 1.72
C GLU A 285 -4.81 23.15 2.36
N THR A 286 -4.77 21.93 2.91
CA THR A 286 -3.57 21.37 3.53
C THR A 286 -2.80 20.46 2.56
N GLY A 287 -1.50 20.28 2.84
CA GLY A 287 -0.64 19.45 1.98
C GLY A 287 -0.35 20.06 0.61
N VAL A 288 -0.55 21.37 0.45
CA VAL A 288 -0.27 22.11 -0.79
C VAL A 288 0.95 23.01 -0.62
N GLY A 289 1.57 23.36 -1.73
CA GLY A 289 2.69 24.26 -1.80
C GLY A 289 3.76 23.79 -2.79
N GLU A 290 4.71 24.65 -3.08
CA GLU A 290 5.81 24.32 -3.97
C GLU A 290 6.64 23.17 -3.39
N GLY A 291 6.92 22.14 -4.19
CA GLY A 291 7.68 20.96 -3.77
C GLY A 291 6.90 19.95 -2.92
N ALA A 292 5.57 20.05 -2.83
CA ALA A 292 4.71 19.06 -2.18
C ALA A 292 3.78 18.38 -3.20
N PRO A 293 4.27 17.41 -3.97
CA PRO A 293 3.43 16.66 -4.91
C PRO A 293 2.38 15.86 -4.14
N ARG A 294 1.17 15.75 -4.70
CA ARG A 294 0.05 15.06 -4.05
C ARG A 294 -0.69 14.11 -4.98
N LEU A 295 -1.39 13.17 -4.38
CA LEU A 295 -2.27 12.23 -5.10
C LEU A 295 -3.42 12.99 -5.77
N PRO A 296 -3.80 12.62 -7.01
CA PRO A 296 -4.86 13.30 -7.76
C PRO A 296 -6.23 13.25 -7.08
N GLY A 297 -6.51 12.17 -6.35
CA GLY A 297 -7.83 11.90 -5.77
C GLY A 297 -8.03 12.42 -4.34
N THR A 298 -7.10 13.18 -3.78
CA THR A 298 -7.19 13.62 -2.38
C THR A 298 -7.35 15.14 -2.30
N LEU A 299 -8.34 15.59 -1.52
CA LEU A 299 -8.56 16.97 -1.11
C LEU A 299 -8.77 16.99 0.40
N HIS A 300 -8.00 17.79 1.11
CA HIS A 300 -8.15 18.02 2.55
C HIS A 300 -8.19 19.52 2.82
N LEU A 301 -9.21 19.96 3.57
CA LEU A 301 -9.45 21.35 3.94
C LEU A 301 -9.59 21.47 5.46
N CYS A 302 -9.08 22.57 6.02
CA CYS A 302 -9.27 22.98 7.40
C CYS A 302 -9.99 24.32 7.48
#